data_d8547113efead563e597cdb80af31ff7
#
_entry.id   d8547113efead563e597cdb80af31ff7
#
_cell.length_a   1.000
_cell.length_b   1.000
_cell.length_c   1.000
_cell.angle_alpha   90.00
_cell.angle_beta   90.00
_cell.angle_gamma   90.00
#
_symmetry.space_group_name_H-M   'P 1'
#
loop_
_entity.id
_entity.type
_entity.pdbx_description
1 polymer ?
#
loop_
_entity_poly.entity_id
_entity_poly.type
_entity_poly.pdbx_seq_one_letter_code
_entity_poly.pdbx_strand_id
1 'polypeptide(L)'
;MLPSRDPAGRRREIDPLALYASAIDTSDYVAQVAPLVRRSVPVIGDLLDVGAGGGQLGHALREPEGRWAAIEPSPSMRVRLSALDHPPQLVAAGWNEAGVPPERHDTVLAATMPATMDEPEAFLARCRSWTRRTVVWVVPAHAGPRGLCFAGCLPLEWHGEDETPGIDIVLRGLSPSSMPRHVSFADWTFTGIVPDLDELAS
;
A
#
# COMPACT_ATOMS: atom_id res chain seq x y z
N MET A 1 11.19 -19.37 10.36
CA MET A 1 10.67 -20.75 10.26
C MET A 1 10.10 -20.89 8.87
N LEU A 2 10.83 -21.50 7.95
CA LEU A 2 10.39 -21.72 6.57
C LEU A 2 9.13 -22.57 6.56
N PRO A 3 8.24 -22.38 5.55
CA PRO A 3 7.00 -23.13 5.50
C PRO A 3 7.30 -24.62 5.39
N SER A 4 6.89 -25.35 6.42
CA SER A 4 6.88 -26.80 6.38
C SER A 4 6.11 -27.24 5.13
N ARG A 5 6.59 -28.27 4.46
CA ARG A 5 5.83 -28.94 3.39
C ARG A 5 4.45 -29.30 3.93
N ASP A 6 3.43 -29.19 3.07
CA ASP A 6 2.11 -29.69 3.45
C ASP A 6 2.19 -31.20 3.72
N PRO A 7 1.20 -31.82 4.37
CA PRO A 7 1.20 -33.26 4.64
C PRO A 7 1.32 -34.14 3.38
N ALA A 8 1.10 -33.56 2.19
CA ALA A 8 1.26 -34.19 0.89
C ALA A 8 2.63 -33.95 0.24
N GLY A 9 3.58 -33.31 0.96
CA GLY A 9 4.94 -33.05 0.48
C GLY A 9 5.07 -31.95 -0.57
N ARG A 10 4.01 -31.21 -0.87
CA ARG A 10 4.00 -30.10 -1.83
C ARG A 10 4.62 -28.86 -1.18
N ARG A 11 5.40 -28.07 -1.94
CA ARG A 11 5.82 -26.72 -1.52
C ARG A 11 4.57 -25.89 -1.28
N ARG A 12 4.46 -25.32 -0.10
CA ARG A 12 3.39 -24.38 0.22
C ARG A 12 3.58 -23.17 -0.67
N GLU A 13 2.63 -22.87 -1.51
CA GLU A 13 2.65 -21.65 -2.32
C GLU A 13 2.65 -20.45 -1.37
N ILE A 14 3.72 -19.67 -1.44
CA ILE A 14 3.87 -18.47 -0.61
C ILE A 14 3.01 -17.38 -1.25
N ASP A 15 2.04 -16.84 -0.53
CA ASP A 15 1.32 -15.64 -0.95
C ASP A 15 2.26 -14.43 -0.82
N PRO A 16 2.69 -13.82 -1.95
CA PRO A 16 3.62 -12.69 -1.93
C PRO A 16 3.06 -11.48 -1.16
N LEU A 17 1.74 -11.26 -1.19
CA LEU A 17 1.12 -10.15 -0.48
C LEU A 17 1.11 -10.39 1.03
N ALA A 18 0.88 -11.63 1.48
CA ALA A 18 0.98 -11.97 2.88
C ALA A 18 2.41 -11.80 3.41
N LEU A 19 3.40 -12.18 2.60
CA LEU A 19 4.81 -11.97 2.94
C LEU A 19 5.14 -10.48 3.03
N TYR A 20 4.70 -9.68 2.06
CA TYR A 20 4.88 -8.23 2.06
C TYR A 20 4.22 -7.57 3.29
N ALA A 21 2.96 -7.93 3.60
CA ALA A 21 2.27 -7.40 4.76
C ALA A 21 2.98 -7.73 6.07
N SER A 22 3.51 -8.95 6.20
CA SER A 22 4.31 -9.35 7.37
C SER A 22 5.63 -8.57 7.48
N ALA A 23 6.22 -8.22 6.34
CA ALA A 23 7.41 -7.37 6.29
C ALA A 23 7.10 -5.95 6.76
N ILE A 24 6.00 -5.36 6.32
CA ILE A 24 5.55 -4.05 6.77
C ILE A 24 5.29 -4.04 8.28
N ASP A 25 4.75 -5.11 8.87
CA ASP A 25 4.52 -5.21 10.32
C ASP A 25 5.81 -5.11 11.15
N THR A 26 6.93 -5.57 10.60
CA THR A 26 8.24 -5.55 11.28
C THR A 26 9.08 -4.33 10.91
N SER A 27 8.57 -3.44 10.06
CA SER A 27 9.20 -2.20 9.64
C SER A 27 8.80 -1.02 10.52
N ASP A 28 9.51 0.09 10.41
CA ASP A 28 9.12 1.37 10.99
C ASP A 28 8.27 2.23 10.03
N TYR A 29 7.81 1.67 8.90
CA TYR A 29 7.03 2.35 7.87
C TYR A 29 5.90 3.20 8.43
N VAL A 30 5.03 2.62 9.24
CA VAL A 30 3.88 3.33 9.82
C VAL A 30 4.33 4.43 10.77
N ALA A 31 5.36 4.17 11.58
CA ALA A 31 5.92 5.14 12.52
C ALA A 31 6.52 6.37 11.82
N GLN A 32 7.08 6.19 10.62
CA GLN A 32 7.66 7.28 9.84
C GLN A 32 6.61 8.00 8.98
N VAL A 33 5.71 7.26 8.33
CA VAL A 33 4.77 7.83 7.34
C VAL A 33 3.52 8.44 7.99
N ALA A 34 2.91 7.80 9.00
CA ALA A 34 1.67 8.30 9.58
C ALA A 34 1.79 9.71 10.19
N PRO A 35 2.88 10.09 10.89
CA PRO A 35 3.06 11.46 11.38
C PRO A 35 3.20 12.50 10.26
N LEU A 36 3.80 12.13 9.11
CA LEU A 36 3.88 13.02 7.95
C LEU A 36 2.51 13.29 7.34
N VAL A 37 1.72 12.23 7.18
CA VAL A 37 0.33 12.36 6.71
C VAL A 37 -0.47 13.25 7.64
N ARG A 38 -0.42 13.02 8.96
CA ARG A 38 -1.15 13.84 9.94
C ARG A 38 -0.70 15.30 10.00
N ARG A 39 0.57 15.61 9.75
CA ARG A 39 1.03 17.01 9.61
C ARG A 39 0.43 17.70 8.39
N SER A 40 0.30 16.99 7.29
CA SER A 40 -0.26 17.52 6.03
C SER A 40 -1.80 17.52 6.03
N VAL A 41 -2.40 16.57 6.74
CA VAL A 41 -3.86 16.37 6.86
C VAL A 41 -4.19 16.20 8.34
N PRO A 42 -4.29 17.31 9.11
CA PRO A 42 -4.51 17.26 10.57
C PRO A 42 -5.81 16.57 11.00
N VAL A 43 -6.84 16.61 10.15
CA VAL A 43 -8.13 15.96 10.37
C VAL A 43 -8.36 14.98 9.21
N ILE A 44 -8.25 13.70 9.49
CA ILE A 44 -8.49 12.63 8.51
C ILE A 44 -10.00 12.44 8.24
N GLY A 45 -10.81 12.48 9.29
CA GLY A 45 -12.26 12.28 9.21
C GLY A 45 -12.64 10.88 8.73
N ASP A 46 -13.65 10.78 7.87
CA ASP A 46 -14.06 9.54 7.22
C ASP A 46 -12.99 9.12 6.20
N LEU A 47 -12.34 7.98 6.44
CA LEU A 47 -11.22 7.46 5.64
C LEU A 47 -11.67 6.39 4.65
N LEU A 48 -11.26 6.53 3.39
CA LEU A 48 -11.24 5.45 2.41
C LEU A 48 -9.80 5.05 2.12
N ASP A 49 -9.44 3.82 2.40
CA ASP A 49 -8.12 3.24 2.16
C ASP A 49 -8.18 2.38 0.89
N VAL A 50 -7.52 2.83 -0.17
CA VAL A 50 -7.56 2.19 -1.49
C VAL A 50 -6.35 1.29 -1.65
N GLY A 51 -6.59 0.01 -1.92
CA GLY A 51 -5.55 -1.01 -1.91
C GLY A 51 -4.94 -1.16 -0.52
N ALA A 52 -5.80 -1.29 0.48
CA ALA A 52 -5.43 -1.22 1.89
C ALA A 52 -4.39 -2.27 2.33
N GLY A 53 -4.23 -3.37 1.56
CA GLY A 53 -3.31 -4.45 1.90
C GLY A 53 -3.57 -4.99 3.30
N GLY A 54 -2.53 -5.00 4.15
CA GLY A 54 -2.66 -5.41 5.56
C GLY A 54 -3.34 -4.39 6.48
N GLY A 55 -3.62 -3.18 5.99
CA GLY A 55 -4.32 -2.12 6.72
C GLY A 55 -3.46 -1.31 7.69
N GLN A 56 -2.15 -1.50 7.70
CA GLN A 56 -1.27 -0.92 8.73
C GLN A 56 -1.36 0.61 8.78
N LEU A 57 -1.23 1.27 7.61
CA LEU A 57 -1.26 2.73 7.54
C LEU A 57 -2.68 3.28 7.75
N GLY A 58 -3.70 2.68 7.12
CA GLY A 58 -5.10 3.06 7.31
C GLY A 58 -5.54 2.95 8.76
N HIS A 59 -5.19 1.84 9.44
CA HIS A 59 -5.47 1.64 10.86
C HIS A 59 -4.81 2.72 11.75
N ALA A 60 -3.58 3.10 11.46
CA ALA A 60 -2.88 4.15 12.21
C ALA A 60 -3.45 5.55 11.95
N LEU A 61 -4.04 5.79 10.79
CA LEU A 61 -4.58 7.08 10.39
C LEU A 61 -6.07 7.25 10.70
N ARG A 62 -6.84 6.17 10.86
CA ARG A 62 -8.26 6.27 11.19
C ARG A 62 -8.48 7.10 12.47
N GLU A 63 -9.59 7.79 12.52
CA GLU A 63 -10.00 8.51 13.72
C GLU A 63 -11.05 7.71 14.49
N PRO A 64 -11.11 7.82 15.83
CA PRO A 64 -12.06 7.06 16.65
C PRO A 64 -13.52 7.28 16.25
N GLU A 65 -13.88 8.51 15.90
CA GLU A 65 -15.23 8.91 15.49
C GLU A 65 -15.44 8.84 13.97
N GLY A 66 -14.37 8.65 13.19
CA GLY A 66 -14.40 8.57 11.73
C GLY A 66 -14.73 7.16 11.26
N ARG A 67 -15.46 7.07 10.16
CA ARG A 67 -15.64 5.80 9.46
C ARG A 67 -14.38 5.43 8.71
N TRP A 68 -14.05 4.15 8.71
CA TRP A 68 -12.98 3.61 7.91
C TRP A 68 -13.52 2.56 6.94
N ALA A 69 -13.36 2.80 5.66
CA ALA A 69 -13.64 1.84 4.59
C ALA A 69 -12.35 1.49 3.85
N ALA A 70 -12.28 0.29 3.31
CA ALA A 70 -11.12 -0.19 2.55
C ALA A 70 -11.54 -0.89 1.27
N ILE A 71 -10.92 -0.50 0.16
CA ILE A 71 -10.98 -1.21 -1.13
C ILE A 71 -9.78 -2.15 -1.17
N GLU A 72 -10.02 -3.46 -1.25
CA GLU A 72 -8.95 -4.46 -1.29
C GLU A 72 -9.36 -5.69 -2.13
N PRO A 73 -8.70 -5.94 -3.28
CA PRO A 73 -9.03 -7.06 -4.15
C PRO A 73 -8.56 -8.41 -3.61
N SER A 74 -7.45 -8.46 -2.83
CA SER A 74 -6.88 -9.72 -2.35
C SER A 74 -7.73 -10.36 -1.24
N PRO A 75 -8.15 -11.63 -1.40
CA PRO A 75 -8.86 -12.34 -0.35
C PRO A 75 -8.05 -12.51 0.94
N SER A 76 -6.74 -12.79 0.85
CA SER A 76 -5.86 -12.96 2.00
C SER A 76 -5.72 -11.67 2.80
N MET A 77 -5.60 -10.53 2.12
CA MET A 77 -5.53 -9.22 2.76
C MET A 77 -6.86 -8.84 3.41
N ARG A 78 -8.00 -9.16 2.77
CA ARG A 78 -9.32 -8.93 3.41
C ARG A 78 -9.52 -9.76 4.68
N VAL A 79 -9.04 -11.01 4.71
CA VAL A 79 -9.05 -11.82 5.95
C VAL A 79 -8.25 -11.13 7.04
N ARG A 80 -7.07 -10.62 6.71
CA ARG A 80 -6.22 -9.88 7.63
C ARG A 80 -6.90 -8.59 8.14
N LEU A 81 -7.46 -7.78 7.24
CA LEU A 81 -8.20 -6.56 7.59
C LEU A 81 -9.39 -6.84 8.52
N SER A 82 -10.12 -7.94 8.27
CA SER A 82 -11.25 -8.35 9.10
C SER A 82 -10.85 -8.81 10.51
N ALA A 83 -9.59 -9.18 10.72
CA ALA A 83 -9.06 -9.64 12.00
C ALA A 83 -8.50 -8.50 12.88
N LEU A 84 -8.50 -7.27 12.39
CA LEU A 84 -8.08 -6.10 13.17
C LEU A 84 -9.09 -5.78 14.30
N ASP A 85 -8.61 -5.20 15.39
CA ASP A 85 -9.49 -4.78 16.53
C ASP A 85 -10.62 -3.85 16.09
N HIS A 86 -10.36 -3.04 15.08
CA HIS A 86 -11.32 -2.12 14.47
C HIS A 86 -11.27 -2.28 12.95
N PRO A 87 -11.96 -3.31 12.40
CA PRO A 87 -11.90 -3.60 10.98
C PRO A 87 -12.58 -2.50 10.14
N PRO A 88 -12.08 -2.22 8.92
CA PRO A 88 -12.76 -1.32 8.00
C PRO A 88 -14.03 -1.95 7.41
N GLN A 89 -14.90 -1.11 6.87
CA GLN A 89 -15.93 -1.59 5.95
C GLN A 89 -15.24 -2.00 4.64
N LEU A 90 -15.29 -3.29 4.29
CA LEU A 90 -14.56 -3.84 3.14
C LEU A 90 -15.36 -3.75 1.83
N VAL A 91 -14.67 -3.32 0.78
CA VAL A 91 -15.11 -3.40 -0.62
C VAL A 91 -14.16 -4.35 -1.35
N ALA A 92 -14.66 -5.52 -1.75
CA ALA A 92 -13.89 -6.58 -2.41
C ALA A 92 -13.78 -6.29 -3.92
N ALA A 93 -12.97 -5.30 -4.32
CA ALA A 93 -12.81 -4.88 -5.70
C ALA A 93 -11.42 -4.23 -5.92
N GLY A 94 -11.01 -4.13 -7.18
CA GLY A 94 -9.94 -3.24 -7.60
C GLY A 94 -10.40 -1.77 -7.56
N TRP A 95 -9.47 -0.83 -7.56
CA TRP A 95 -9.79 0.60 -7.52
C TRP A 95 -10.63 1.07 -8.71
N ASN A 96 -10.43 0.48 -9.89
CA ASN A 96 -11.15 0.80 -11.12
C ASN A 96 -12.59 0.26 -11.15
N GLU A 97 -12.89 -0.77 -10.35
CA GLU A 97 -14.18 -1.47 -10.32
C GLU A 97 -15.02 -1.13 -9.09
N ALA A 98 -14.41 -0.54 -8.06
CA ALA A 98 -15.05 -0.30 -6.78
C ALA A 98 -16.27 0.63 -6.91
N GLY A 99 -17.43 0.14 -6.47
CA GLY A 99 -18.71 0.87 -6.46
C GLY A 99 -18.86 1.77 -5.21
N VAL A 100 -17.86 2.62 -4.91
CA VAL A 100 -17.94 3.57 -3.80
C VAL A 100 -18.73 4.82 -4.23
N PRO A 101 -19.72 5.28 -3.44
CA PRO A 101 -20.46 6.50 -3.76
C PRO A 101 -19.55 7.75 -3.81
N PRO A 102 -19.86 8.73 -4.70
CA PRO A 102 -19.10 9.97 -4.77
C PRO A 102 -19.14 10.75 -3.45
N GLU A 103 -18.07 11.51 -3.19
CA GLU A 103 -17.95 12.45 -2.06
C GLU A 103 -18.37 11.84 -0.70
N ARG A 104 -18.10 10.54 -0.52
CA ARG A 104 -18.52 9.82 0.68
C ARG A 104 -17.52 9.95 1.84
N HIS A 105 -16.25 10.19 1.53
CA HIS A 105 -15.16 10.19 2.50
C HIS A 105 -14.49 11.57 2.59
N ASP A 106 -13.92 11.92 3.73
CA ASP A 106 -13.16 13.15 3.90
C ASP A 106 -11.76 13.01 3.31
N THR A 107 -11.13 11.87 3.56
CA THR A 107 -9.79 11.54 3.07
C THR A 107 -9.81 10.22 2.29
N VAL A 108 -9.18 10.23 1.13
CA VAL A 108 -8.83 9.01 0.39
C VAL A 108 -7.33 8.80 0.52
N LEU A 109 -6.94 7.64 1.04
CA LEU A 109 -5.56 7.18 1.16
C LEU A 109 -5.30 6.12 0.10
N ALA A 110 -4.16 6.20 -0.56
CA ALA A 110 -3.60 5.11 -1.34
C ALA A 110 -2.10 5.01 -1.04
N ALA A 111 -1.61 3.85 -0.69
CA ALA A 111 -0.23 3.69 -0.26
C ALA A 111 0.43 2.46 -0.90
N THR A 112 1.60 2.68 -1.50
CA THR A 112 2.48 1.63 -2.04
C THR A 112 1.80 0.65 -3.02
N MET A 113 0.93 1.16 -3.89
CA MET A 113 0.20 0.39 -4.90
C MET A 113 0.85 0.53 -6.28
N PRO A 114 1.59 -0.46 -6.77
CA PRO A 114 2.26 -0.36 -8.07
C PRO A 114 1.30 -0.12 -9.25
N ALA A 115 0.18 -0.83 -9.28
CA ALA A 115 -0.80 -0.76 -10.38
C ALA A 115 -1.42 0.62 -10.61
N THR A 116 -1.35 1.54 -9.64
CA THR A 116 -1.89 2.90 -9.79
C THR A 116 -0.94 3.83 -10.54
N MET A 117 0.33 3.45 -10.65
CA MET A 117 1.34 4.25 -11.33
C MET A 117 1.28 4.14 -12.85
N ASP A 118 0.58 3.14 -13.40
CA ASP A 118 0.42 2.97 -14.85
C ASP A 118 -0.57 3.99 -15.44
N GLU A 119 -1.59 4.38 -14.67
CA GLU A 119 -2.63 5.34 -15.09
C GLU A 119 -2.83 6.42 -14.02
N PRO A 120 -1.82 7.26 -13.70
CA PRO A 120 -1.86 8.15 -12.54
C PRO A 120 -2.97 9.20 -12.58
N GLU A 121 -3.27 9.77 -13.75
CA GLU A 121 -4.34 10.74 -13.90
C GLU A 121 -5.73 10.10 -13.69
N ALA A 122 -5.96 8.92 -14.28
CA ALA A 122 -7.22 8.20 -14.11
C ALA A 122 -7.43 7.76 -12.66
N PHE A 123 -6.38 7.26 -12.02
CA PHE A 123 -6.42 6.88 -10.62
C PHE A 123 -6.72 8.08 -9.71
N LEU A 124 -6.01 9.19 -9.90
CA LEU A 124 -6.25 10.40 -9.11
C LEU A 124 -7.65 10.97 -9.31
N ALA A 125 -8.15 11.00 -10.56
CA ALA A 125 -9.52 11.42 -10.85
C ALA A 125 -10.54 10.54 -10.11
N ARG A 126 -10.31 9.23 -10.08
CA ARG A 126 -11.16 8.29 -9.34
C ARG A 126 -11.12 8.56 -7.84
N CYS A 127 -9.95 8.73 -7.24
CA CYS A 127 -9.80 9.08 -5.83
C CYS A 127 -10.49 10.41 -5.48
N ARG A 128 -10.35 11.40 -6.34
CA ARG A 128 -11.02 12.70 -6.21
C ARG A 128 -12.54 12.59 -6.22
N SER A 129 -13.11 11.67 -7.01
CA SER A 129 -14.56 11.46 -7.02
C SER A 129 -15.12 10.89 -5.72
N TRP A 130 -14.30 10.22 -4.92
CA TRP A 130 -14.71 9.60 -3.64
C TRP A 130 -14.52 10.50 -2.43
N THR A 131 -13.66 11.53 -2.56
CA THR A 131 -13.33 12.41 -1.43
C THR A 131 -14.02 13.75 -1.49
N ARG A 132 -14.37 14.28 -0.32
CA ARG A 132 -14.83 15.65 -0.14
C ARG A 132 -13.68 16.65 0.06
N ARG A 133 -12.48 16.17 0.48
CA ARG A 133 -11.41 17.07 0.96
C ARG A 133 -10.03 16.75 0.41
N THR A 134 -9.51 15.56 0.67
CA THR A 134 -8.08 15.29 0.46
C THR A 134 -7.82 13.90 -0.09
N VAL A 135 -6.93 13.83 -1.08
CA VAL A 135 -6.30 12.58 -1.51
C VAL A 135 -4.87 12.58 -0.98
N VAL A 136 -4.49 11.51 -0.30
CA VAL A 136 -3.13 11.20 0.13
C VAL A 136 -2.64 10.02 -0.69
N TRP A 137 -1.57 10.22 -1.43
CA TRP A 137 -1.00 9.17 -2.26
C TRP A 137 0.48 8.98 -1.92
N VAL A 138 0.80 7.82 -1.35
CA VAL A 138 2.16 7.43 -0.95
C VAL A 138 2.76 6.54 -2.02
N VAL A 139 3.88 6.98 -2.58
CA VAL A 139 4.60 6.27 -3.65
C VAL A 139 6.09 6.15 -3.32
N PRO A 140 6.79 5.14 -3.86
CA PRO A 140 8.23 5.03 -3.70
C PRO A 140 8.96 6.24 -4.27
N ALA A 141 9.93 6.77 -3.52
CA ALA A 141 10.76 7.90 -3.93
C ALA A 141 12.18 7.48 -4.35
N HIS A 142 12.62 6.29 -4.02
CA HIS A 142 13.89 5.72 -4.44
C HIS A 142 13.75 4.89 -5.73
N ALA A 143 14.84 4.78 -6.48
CA ALA A 143 14.96 3.80 -7.54
C ALA A 143 14.84 2.39 -6.95
N GLY A 144 14.14 1.52 -7.64
CA GLY A 144 13.94 0.13 -7.24
C GLY A 144 12.75 -0.50 -7.93
N PRO A 145 12.67 -1.83 -7.91
CA PRO A 145 11.60 -2.57 -8.58
C PRO A 145 10.23 -2.18 -8.03
N ARG A 146 9.27 -2.07 -8.93
CA ARG A 146 7.87 -1.72 -8.60
C ARG A 146 7.12 -2.81 -7.87
N GLY A 147 7.60 -4.04 -8.00
CA GLY A 147 7.00 -5.22 -7.39
C GLY A 147 7.15 -5.26 -5.88
N LEU A 148 7.53 -6.41 -5.36
CA LEU A 148 7.75 -6.56 -3.92
C LEU A 148 9.08 -5.93 -3.52
N CYS A 149 9.09 -5.20 -2.42
CA CYS A 149 10.29 -4.52 -1.90
C CYS A 149 11.49 -5.46 -1.65
N PHE A 150 11.25 -6.76 -1.52
CA PHE A 150 12.31 -7.78 -1.41
C PHE A 150 13.20 -7.88 -2.66
N ALA A 151 12.68 -7.55 -3.84
CA ALA A 151 13.47 -7.54 -5.06
C ALA A 151 14.47 -6.37 -5.09
N GLY A 152 14.29 -5.33 -4.28
CA GLY A 152 15.17 -4.16 -4.24
C GLY A 152 16.60 -4.43 -3.76
N CYS A 153 16.87 -5.60 -3.18
CA CYS A 153 18.22 -6.04 -2.85
C CYS A 153 18.88 -6.91 -3.93
N LEU A 154 18.16 -7.21 -5.02
CA LEU A 154 18.68 -8.01 -6.12
C LEU A 154 19.20 -7.11 -7.25
N PRO A 155 20.24 -7.53 -8.00
CA PRO A 155 20.67 -6.83 -9.20
C PRO A 155 19.55 -6.74 -10.24
N LEU A 156 19.51 -5.64 -11.01
CA LEU A 156 18.52 -5.38 -12.05
C LEU A 156 18.37 -6.55 -13.04
N GLU A 157 19.47 -7.18 -13.42
CA GLU A 157 19.49 -8.32 -14.34
C GLU A 157 18.75 -9.57 -13.79
N TRP A 158 18.51 -9.61 -12.49
CA TRP A 158 17.80 -10.75 -11.86
C TRP A 158 16.30 -10.55 -11.77
N HIS A 159 15.82 -9.32 -11.61
CA HIS A 159 14.38 -9.05 -11.54
C HIS A 159 13.84 -8.44 -12.84
N GLY A 160 14.66 -7.73 -13.63
CA GLY A 160 14.27 -7.18 -14.94
C GLY A 160 13.16 -6.11 -14.89
N GLU A 161 12.83 -5.59 -13.71
CA GLU A 161 11.78 -4.60 -13.53
C GLU A 161 12.31 -3.18 -13.77
N ASP A 162 11.43 -2.26 -14.15
CA ASP A 162 11.73 -0.84 -14.24
C ASP A 162 11.97 -0.25 -12.84
N GLU A 163 13.16 0.27 -12.60
CA GLU A 163 13.58 0.87 -11.33
C GLU A 163 13.29 2.38 -11.24
N THR A 164 12.59 2.96 -12.20
CA THR A 164 12.23 4.38 -12.14
C THR A 164 11.46 4.69 -10.85
N PRO A 165 11.86 5.71 -10.08
CA PRO A 165 11.14 6.09 -8.87
C PRO A 165 9.65 6.30 -9.12
N GLY A 166 8.81 5.72 -8.28
CA GLY A 166 7.34 5.82 -8.44
C GLY A 166 6.86 7.27 -8.45
N ILE A 167 7.50 8.15 -7.67
CA ILE A 167 7.19 9.59 -7.68
C ILE A 167 7.42 10.22 -9.06
N ASP A 168 8.48 9.84 -9.76
CA ASP A 168 8.78 10.38 -11.09
C ASP A 168 7.77 9.93 -12.14
N ILE A 169 7.32 8.67 -12.03
CA ILE A 169 6.30 8.12 -12.91
C ILE A 169 4.99 8.86 -12.70
N VAL A 170 4.56 8.98 -11.44
CA VAL A 170 3.30 9.65 -11.09
C VAL A 170 3.34 11.12 -11.54
N LEU A 171 4.38 11.88 -11.19
CA LEU A 171 4.44 13.30 -11.53
C LEU A 171 4.50 13.56 -13.04
N ARG A 172 5.16 12.69 -13.82
CA ARG A 172 5.16 12.79 -15.29
C ARG A 172 3.80 12.46 -15.91
N GLY A 173 3.02 11.60 -15.28
CA GLY A 173 1.71 11.18 -15.76
C GLY A 173 0.55 12.09 -15.32
N LEU A 174 0.80 13.09 -14.47
CA LEU A 174 -0.21 14.04 -14.03
C LEU A 174 -0.23 15.31 -14.88
N SER A 175 -1.43 15.82 -15.16
CA SER A 175 -1.61 17.14 -15.76
C SER A 175 -1.19 18.25 -14.79
N PRO A 176 -0.87 19.49 -15.27
CA PRO A 176 -0.51 20.60 -14.39
C PRO A 176 -1.58 20.92 -13.32
N SER A 177 -2.86 20.72 -13.64
CA SER A 177 -3.97 20.95 -12.69
C SER A 177 -4.12 19.83 -11.65
N SER A 178 -3.47 18.71 -11.88
CA SER A 178 -3.50 17.52 -11.00
C SER A 178 -2.28 17.40 -10.11
N MET A 179 -1.28 18.27 -10.27
CA MET A 179 -0.08 18.26 -9.46
C MET A 179 -0.41 18.37 -7.96
N PRO A 180 0.36 17.66 -7.11
CA PRO A 180 0.15 17.69 -5.67
C PRO A 180 0.41 19.09 -5.11
N ARG A 181 -0.40 19.52 -4.13
CA ARG A 181 -0.19 20.79 -3.43
C ARG A 181 0.94 20.72 -2.40
N HIS A 182 1.24 19.52 -1.93
CA HIS A 182 2.23 19.25 -0.91
C HIS A 182 2.89 17.90 -1.19
N VAL A 183 4.20 17.86 -1.04
CA VAL A 183 5.02 16.63 -1.13
C VAL A 183 5.91 16.56 0.10
N SER A 184 5.97 15.41 0.74
CA SER A 184 6.86 15.11 1.86
C SER A 184 7.55 13.79 1.63
N PHE A 185 8.73 13.64 2.20
CA PHE A 185 9.52 12.41 2.11
C PHE A 185 9.69 11.81 3.51
N ALA A 186 9.67 10.49 3.58
CA ALA A 186 10.02 9.71 4.75
C ALA A 186 10.96 8.59 4.35
N ASP A 187 12.03 8.43 5.08
CA ASP A 187 12.84 7.23 5.04
C ASP A 187 12.30 6.26 6.08
N TRP A 188 12.21 4.99 5.71
CA TRP A 188 11.79 3.93 6.61
C TRP A 188 12.63 2.68 6.37
N THR A 189 12.74 1.85 7.39
CA THR A 189 13.62 0.69 7.39
C THR A 189 12.79 -0.59 7.49
N PHE A 190 13.14 -1.53 6.63
CA PHE A 190 12.68 -2.89 6.67
C PHE A 190 13.82 -3.78 7.17
N THR A 191 13.54 -4.61 8.18
CA THR A 191 14.51 -5.59 8.69
C THR A 191 13.96 -6.98 8.48
N GLY A 192 14.51 -7.69 7.49
CA GLY A 192 14.25 -9.11 7.27
C GLY A 192 15.23 -9.96 8.10
N ILE A 193 14.71 -10.97 8.81
CA ILE A 193 15.54 -12.00 9.39
C ILE A 193 15.58 -13.17 8.40
N VAL A 194 16.75 -13.42 7.85
CA VAL A 194 17.02 -14.61 7.04
C VAL A 194 17.51 -15.71 7.97
N PRO A 195 16.71 -16.73 8.26
CA PRO A 195 17.07 -17.73 9.27
C PRO A 195 18.25 -18.61 8.84
N ASP A 196 18.37 -18.91 7.54
CA ASP A 196 19.46 -19.71 6.99
C ASP A 196 19.65 -19.39 5.50
N LEU A 197 20.88 -19.09 5.08
CA LEU A 197 21.21 -18.82 3.68
C LEU A 197 21.13 -20.08 2.80
N ASP A 198 21.39 -21.26 3.37
CA ASP A 198 21.32 -22.53 2.64
C ASP A 198 19.86 -22.92 2.33
N GLU A 199 18.91 -22.52 3.19
CA GLU A 199 17.48 -22.71 2.93
C GLU A 199 16.94 -21.78 1.84
N LEU A 200 17.55 -20.61 1.61
CA LEU A 200 17.18 -19.71 0.50
C LEU A 200 17.72 -20.18 -0.84
N ALA A 201 18.79 -20.97 -0.85
CA ALA A 201 19.44 -21.47 -2.06
C ALA A 201 18.84 -22.79 -2.60
N SER A 202 17.93 -23.41 -1.86
CA SER A 202 17.27 -24.68 -2.19
C SER A 202 15.86 -24.48 -2.75
#